data_cc2a2457d5dda9b49f825db1b3124370
#
_entry.id   cc2a2457d5dda9b49f825db1b3124370
#
_cell.length_a   1.000
_cell.length_b   1.000
_cell.length_c   1.000
_cell.angle_alpha   90.00
_cell.angle_beta   90.00
_cell.angle_gamma   90.00
#
_symmetry.space_group_name_H-M   'P 1'
#
loop_
_entity.id
_entity.type
_entity.pdbx_description
1 polymer ?
#
loop_
_entity_poly.entity_id
_entity_poly.type
_entity_poly.pdbx_seq_one_letter_code
_entity_poly.pdbx_strand_id
1 'polypeptide(L)'
;MITNCAANEGFEISPRFRRTIEDRIARLERDAEFDESQVALLVDGDHIRRHMRLVALQRAEALRMRLFLDRAKTRLPRPLIAL
;
A
#
# COMPACT_ATOMS: atom_id res chain seq x y z
N MET A 1 -26.31 -8.94 -11.13
CA MET A 1 -25.89 -8.86 -11.03
C MET A 1 -24.97 -9.30 -11.00
N ILE A 2 -24.43 -9.43 -11.03
CA ILE A 2 -23.75 -9.90 -11.07
C ILE A 2 -22.60 -9.72 -11.17
N THR A 3 -22.14 -9.38 -11.44
CA THR A 3 -21.12 -8.98 -11.67
C THR A 3 -20.18 -9.09 -10.69
N ASN A 4 -20.32 -9.43 -9.70
CA ASN A 4 -19.47 -9.50 -8.75
C ASN A 4 -18.47 -10.45 -8.87
N CYS A 5 -18.61 -11.46 -9.59
CA CYS A 5 -17.63 -12.44 -9.79
C CYS A 5 -16.40 -11.85 -10.32
N ALA A 6 -16.56 -11.00 -11.26
CA ALA A 6 -15.41 -10.39 -11.87
C ALA A 6 -14.64 -9.62 -10.85
N ALA A 7 -15.30 -8.98 -9.98
CA ALA A 7 -14.63 -8.19 -9.00
C ALA A 7 -13.82 -9.03 -8.08
N ASN A 8 -14.26 -10.24 -7.84
CA ASN A 8 -13.55 -11.07 -6.91
C ASN A 8 -12.41 -11.80 -7.51
N GLU A 9 -12.31 -11.81 -8.80
CA GLU A 9 -11.27 -12.56 -9.44
C GLU A 9 -9.95 -11.84 -9.47
N GLY A 10 -9.93 -10.61 -9.08
CA GLY A 10 -8.71 -9.85 -9.13
C GLY A 10 -8.47 -9.23 -10.49
N PHE A 11 -7.30 -8.76 -10.72
CA PHE A 11 -6.96 -8.08 -11.94
C PHE A 11 -5.45 -8.20 -12.15
N GLU A 12 -5.02 -7.93 -13.36
CA GLU A 12 -3.60 -8.04 -13.69
C GLU A 12 -2.94 -6.70 -13.69
N ILE A 13 -1.71 -6.65 -13.18
CA ILE A 13 -0.90 -5.46 -13.24
C ILE A 13 0.47 -5.84 -13.77
N SER A 14 1.16 -4.88 -14.34
CA SER A 14 2.50 -5.14 -14.84
C SER A 14 3.47 -5.27 -13.67
N PRO A 15 4.57 -5.98 -13.86
CA PRO A 15 5.60 -6.06 -12.82
C PRO A 15 6.13 -4.69 -12.43
N ARG A 16 6.21 -3.78 -13.38
CA ARG A 16 6.69 -2.44 -13.11
C ARG A 16 5.74 -1.69 -12.21
N PHE A 17 4.44 -1.78 -12.49
CA PHE A 17 3.45 -1.12 -11.68
C PHE A 17 3.43 -1.72 -10.28
N ARG A 18 3.55 -3.04 -10.19
CA ARG A 18 3.60 -3.70 -8.90
C ARG A 18 4.76 -3.17 -8.08
N ARG A 19 5.92 -3.03 -8.69
CA ARG A 19 7.09 -2.53 -7.98
C ARG A 19 6.87 -1.10 -7.50
N THR A 20 6.22 -0.29 -8.32
CA THR A 20 5.91 1.08 -7.93
C THR A 20 5.04 1.11 -6.67
N ILE A 21 4.03 0.24 -6.62
CA ILE A 21 3.16 0.17 -5.45
C ILE A 21 3.93 -0.36 -4.24
N GLU A 22 4.75 -1.37 -4.43
CA GLU A 22 5.54 -1.91 -3.33
C GLU A 22 6.48 -0.86 -2.75
N ASP A 23 7.10 -0.06 -3.62
CA ASP A 23 7.99 1.00 -3.16
C ASP A 23 7.22 2.06 -2.39
N ARG A 24 6.01 2.36 -2.83
CA ARG A 24 5.19 3.34 -2.15
C ARG A 24 4.75 2.84 -0.78
N ILE A 25 4.40 1.57 -0.68
CA ILE A 25 4.05 0.97 0.60
C ILE A 25 5.23 1.07 1.56
N ALA A 26 6.42 0.71 1.07
CA ALA A 26 7.60 0.75 1.92
C ALA A 26 7.88 2.16 2.41
N ARG A 27 7.68 3.15 1.55
CA ARG A 27 7.90 4.54 1.94
C ARG A 27 6.88 4.98 2.98
N LEU A 28 5.60 4.65 2.77
CA LEU A 28 4.57 5.03 3.71
C LEU A 28 4.82 4.40 5.08
N GLU A 29 5.25 3.15 5.09
CA GLU A 29 5.51 2.46 6.35
C GLU A 29 6.73 3.03 7.06
N ARG A 30 7.76 3.38 6.32
CA ARG A 30 8.94 4.01 6.92
C ARG A 30 8.59 5.38 7.47
N ASP A 31 7.79 6.15 6.73
CA ASP A 31 7.40 7.49 7.18
C ASP A 31 6.53 7.38 8.43
N ALA A 32 5.62 6.41 8.47
CA ALA A 32 4.77 6.21 9.64
C ALA A 32 5.61 5.83 10.85
N GLU A 33 6.59 4.97 10.66
CA GLU A 33 7.45 4.55 11.74
C GLU A 33 8.28 5.73 12.26
N PHE A 34 8.82 6.52 11.35
CA PHE A 34 9.58 7.70 11.74
C PHE A 34 8.69 8.68 12.48
N ASP A 35 7.52 8.98 11.94
CA ASP A 35 6.61 9.94 12.55
C ASP A 35 6.13 9.46 13.91
N GLU A 36 5.91 8.17 14.04
CA GLU A 36 5.50 7.62 15.32
C GLU A 36 6.61 7.79 16.36
N SER A 37 7.86 7.61 15.94
CA SER A 37 8.97 7.76 16.86
C SER A 37 9.10 9.21 17.34
N GLN A 38 8.62 10.17 16.54
CA GLN A 38 8.69 11.58 16.93
C GLN A 38 7.68 11.96 17.99
N VAL A 39 6.65 11.13 18.17
CA VAL A 39 5.62 11.43 19.16
C VAL A 39 6.22 11.53 20.55
N ALA A 40 7.23 10.72 20.84
CA ALA A 40 7.87 10.75 22.15
C ALA A 40 8.54 12.08 22.46
N LEU A 41 8.81 12.88 21.43
CA LEU A 41 9.45 14.18 21.60
C LEU A 41 8.46 15.32 21.73
N LEU A 42 7.18 15.04 21.53
CA LEU A 42 6.16 16.07 21.60
C LEU A 42 5.63 16.20 23.01
N VAL A 43 5.31 17.43 23.38
CA VAL A 43 4.82 17.68 24.70
C VAL A 43 3.35 18.09 24.70
N ASP A 44 2.96 18.82 23.66
CA ASP A 44 1.63 19.34 23.57
C ASP A 44 0.64 18.27 23.13
N GLY A 45 -0.44 18.08 23.88
CA GLY A 45 -1.43 17.05 23.58
C GLY A 45 -2.07 17.19 22.21
N ASP A 46 -2.27 18.42 21.73
CA ASP A 46 -2.87 18.61 20.40
C ASP A 46 -1.90 18.19 19.31
N HIS A 47 -0.62 18.46 19.50
CA HIS A 47 0.37 18.03 18.52
C HIS A 47 0.48 16.52 18.51
N ILE A 48 0.42 15.90 19.68
CA ILE A 48 0.48 14.45 19.76
C ILE A 48 -0.69 13.84 19.02
N ARG A 49 -1.90 14.34 19.24
CA ARG A 49 -3.08 13.79 18.57
C ARG A 49 -3.00 13.95 17.06
N ARG A 50 -2.55 15.10 16.60
CA ARG A 50 -2.44 15.33 15.16
C ARG A 50 -1.39 14.43 14.54
N HIS A 51 -0.29 14.24 15.25
CA HIS A 51 0.79 13.41 14.76
C HIS A 51 0.34 11.95 14.71
N MET A 52 -0.36 11.49 15.73
CA MET A 52 -0.87 10.13 15.75
C MET A 52 -1.89 9.91 14.64
N ARG A 53 -2.70 10.93 14.34
CA ARG A 53 -3.63 10.82 13.22
C ARG A 53 -2.90 10.68 11.91
N LEU A 54 -1.82 11.43 11.72
CA LEU A 54 -1.03 11.32 10.50
C LEU A 54 -0.46 9.92 10.36
N VAL A 55 0.09 9.37 11.44
CA VAL A 55 0.64 8.03 11.44
C VAL A 55 -0.46 7.02 11.06
N ALA A 56 -1.64 7.18 11.64
CA ALA A 56 -2.75 6.28 11.35
C ALA A 56 -3.15 6.35 9.88
N LEU A 57 -3.16 7.55 9.30
CA LEU A 57 -3.52 7.71 7.90
C LEU A 57 -2.48 7.07 6.99
N GLN A 58 -1.21 7.23 7.32
CA GLN A 58 -0.14 6.62 6.54
C GLN A 58 -0.23 5.11 6.57
N ARG A 59 -0.51 4.54 7.74
CA ARG A 59 -0.63 3.09 7.87
C ARG A 59 -1.88 2.57 7.18
N ALA A 60 -2.97 3.31 7.23
CA ALA A 60 -4.18 2.92 6.55
C ALA A 60 -3.98 2.92 5.04
N GLU A 61 -3.25 3.90 4.53
CA GLU A 61 -2.98 3.96 3.11
C GLU A 61 -2.08 2.80 2.67
N ALA A 62 -1.05 2.50 3.46
CA ALA A 62 -0.18 1.37 3.14
C ALA A 62 -0.97 0.06 3.17
N LEU A 63 -1.87 -0.09 4.11
CA LEU A 63 -2.70 -1.27 4.19
C LEU A 63 -3.61 -1.40 2.97
N ARG A 64 -4.23 -0.32 2.54
CA ARG A 64 -5.07 -0.36 1.35
C ARG A 64 -4.28 -0.81 0.13
N MET A 65 -3.05 -0.33 0.02
CA MET A 65 -2.20 -0.72 -1.08
C MET A 65 -1.78 -2.18 -1.01
N ARG A 66 -1.54 -2.69 0.21
CA ARG A 66 -1.23 -4.10 0.37
C ARG A 66 -2.41 -4.96 -0.03
N LEU A 67 -3.61 -4.55 0.35
CA LEU A 67 -4.80 -5.29 -0.03
C LEU A 67 -5.02 -5.25 -1.54
N PHE A 68 -4.70 -4.13 -2.15
CA PHE A 68 -4.76 -4.02 -3.60
C PHE A 68 -3.79 -5.03 -4.24
N LEU A 69 -2.56 -5.10 -3.74
CA LEU A 69 -1.60 -6.04 -4.30
C LEU A 69 -1.97 -7.49 -4.05
N ASP A 70 -2.65 -7.78 -2.93
CA ASP A 70 -3.07 -9.13 -2.65
C ASP A 70 -4.08 -9.62 -3.68
N ARG A 71 -4.86 -8.71 -4.24
CA ARG A 71 -5.83 -9.09 -5.25
C ARG A 71 -5.24 -9.04 -6.64
N ALA A 72 -4.16 -8.32 -6.83
CA ALA A 72 -3.60 -8.15 -8.15
C ALA A 72 -2.78 -9.35 -8.58
N LYS A 73 -2.88 -9.70 -9.84
CA LYS A 73 -2.04 -10.74 -10.38
C LYS A 73 -1.00 -10.07 -11.24
N THR A 74 0.24 -10.47 -11.05
CA THR A 74 1.31 -9.90 -11.86
C THR A 74 1.28 -10.51 -13.23
N ARG A 75 1.25 -9.65 -14.24
CA ARG A 75 1.24 -10.13 -15.60
C ARG A 75 2.61 -10.69 -15.93
N LEU A 76 2.65 -11.93 -16.32
CA LEU A 76 3.92 -12.55 -16.68
C LEU A 76 4.25 -12.24 -18.11
N PRO A 77 5.52 -12.12 -18.42
CA PRO A 77 5.90 -11.92 -19.82
C PRO A 77 5.51 -13.13 -20.64
N ARG A 78 5.08 -12.91 -21.84
CA ARG A 78 4.76 -14.02 -22.71
C ARG A 78 6.02 -14.76 -23.02
N PRO A 79 5.95 -16.05 -23.01
CA PRO A 79 7.12 -16.82 -23.37
C PRO A 79 7.42 -16.61 -24.84
N LEU A 80 8.65 -16.53 -25.13
CA LEU A 80 8.99 -16.31 -26.45
C LEU A 80 9.07 -17.58 -27.08
N ILE A 81 8.21 -18.38 -27.15
CA ILE A 81 8.33 -19.56 -27.61
C ILE A 81 8.17 -19.68 -28.79
N ALA A 82 8.47 -19.82 -29.34
CA ALA A 82 8.38 -19.92 -30.47
C ALA A 82 7.95 -20.97 -30.78
N LEU A 83 7.87 -21.35 -30.94
CA LEU A 83 7.49 -22.30 -31.34
C LEU A 83 7.58 -22.59 -32.00
#